data_930e0b5605c98d091d3c595cc29d7967
#
_entry.id   930e0b5605c98d091d3c595cc29d7967
#
_cell.length_a   1.000
_cell.length_b   1.000
_cell.length_c   1.000
_cell.angle_alpha   90.00
_cell.angle_beta   90.00
_cell.angle_gamma   90.00
#
_symmetry.space_group_name_H-M   'P 1'
#
loop_
_entity.id
_entity.type
_entity.pdbx_description
1 polymer ?
#
loop_
_entity_poly.entity_id
_entity_poly.type
_entity_poly.pdbx_seq_one_letter_code
_entity_poly.pdbx_strand_id
1 'polypeptide(L)'
;PIIGVCLGEKDYDGVRYAFRRAARVLAVSSVVIMLFICIEPEPIIKFFGITSPTDIANTVPAMRINALSFPGLSFSFLLLYYYMATQKRAISTAISIINGIVILIPSALILGKFFGITGVWYSLVVAQVGTLVVVYFIDLAEKRKSGGKYKNFYLLEETEDNELLALSFKGTKENAAGVSLYLSSFLSKNGIEESRANRIAVAVEEMAANCAERMEGKKKFADIDIRIFADKNETIISVRDNGDEFDPLNDDKEFEMSPLTVVKAISDKVEYS
;
A
#
# COMPACT_ATOMS: atom_id res chain seq x y z
N PRO A 1 0.87 0.14 5.97
CA PRO A 1 2.31 -0.18 6.04
C PRO A 1 2.85 -0.68 4.70
N ILE A 2 2.28 -1.75 4.08
CA ILE A 2 2.82 -2.40 2.86
C ILE A 2 3.09 -1.41 1.72
N ILE A 3 2.12 -0.53 1.38
CA ILE A 3 2.28 0.46 0.31
C ILE A 3 3.43 1.43 0.61
N GLY A 4 3.60 1.85 1.87
CA GLY A 4 4.68 2.75 2.26
C GLY A 4 6.07 2.09 2.11
N VAL A 5 6.18 0.81 2.44
CA VAL A 5 7.42 0.04 2.28
C VAL A 5 7.75 -0.13 0.80
N CYS A 6 6.81 -0.63 -0.02
CA CYS A 6 7.01 -0.75 -1.46
C CYS A 6 7.37 0.59 -2.12
N LEU A 7 6.78 1.70 -1.65
CA LEU A 7 7.11 3.03 -2.16
C LEU A 7 8.54 3.45 -1.80
N GLY A 8 8.98 3.15 -0.57
CA GLY A 8 10.36 3.41 -0.14
C GLY A 8 11.39 2.63 -0.95
N GLU A 9 11.02 1.45 -1.43
CA GLU A 9 11.85 0.58 -2.28
C GLU A 9 11.71 0.86 -3.78
N LYS A 10 10.92 1.87 -4.18
CA LYS A 10 10.58 2.17 -5.57
C LYS A 10 9.88 0.99 -6.31
N ASP A 11 9.36 0.02 -5.55
CA ASP A 11 8.58 -1.11 -6.07
C ASP A 11 7.15 -0.66 -6.40
N TYR A 12 6.98 0.06 -7.49
CA TYR A 12 5.67 0.56 -7.90
C TYR A 12 4.72 -0.54 -8.37
N ASP A 13 5.25 -1.69 -8.81
CA ASP A 13 4.43 -2.85 -9.13
C ASP A 13 3.86 -3.50 -7.88
N GLY A 14 4.65 -3.61 -6.81
CA GLY A 14 4.18 -4.02 -5.49
C GLY A 14 3.10 -3.10 -4.94
N VAL A 15 3.26 -1.78 -5.09
CA VAL A 15 2.21 -0.81 -4.73
C VAL A 15 0.92 -1.06 -5.51
N ARG A 16 1.01 -1.23 -6.85
CA ARG A 16 -0.15 -1.50 -7.72
C ARG A 16 -0.83 -2.82 -7.35
N TYR A 17 -0.04 -3.86 -7.09
CA TYR A 17 -0.54 -5.16 -6.68
C TYR A 17 -1.29 -5.09 -5.35
N ALA A 18 -0.67 -4.47 -4.33
CA ALA A 18 -1.27 -4.28 -3.01
C ALA A 18 -2.59 -3.50 -3.08
N PHE A 19 -2.61 -2.40 -3.84
CA PHE A 19 -3.82 -1.61 -4.05
C PHE A 19 -4.92 -2.44 -4.73
N ARG A 20 -4.61 -3.13 -5.85
CA ARG A 20 -5.59 -3.96 -6.57
C ARG A 20 -6.14 -5.09 -5.70
N ARG A 21 -5.31 -5.68 -4.86
CA ARG A 21 -5.72 -6.73 -3.92
C ARG A 21 -6.66 -6.16 -2.86
N ALA A 22 -6.30 -5.03 -2.25
CA ALA A 22 -7.14 -4.34 -1.29
C ALA A 22 -8.48 -3.91 -1.91
N ALA A 23 -8.46 -3.35 -3.12
CA ALA A 23 -9.66 -2.95 -3.85
C ALA A 23 -10.62 -4.13 -4.09
N ARG A 24 -10.10 -5.29 -4.49
CA ARG A 24 -10.93 -6.50 -4.69
C ARG A 24 -11.55 -7.00 -3.38
N VAL A 25 -10.76 -7.06 -2.31
CA VAL A 25 -11.26 -7.48 -0.99
C VAL A 25 -12.35 -6.53 -0.51
N LEU A 26 -12.10 -5.21 -0.57
CA LEU A 26 -13.06 -4.19 -0.15
C LEU A 26 -14.33 -4.20 -1.03
N ALA A 27 -14.19 -4.38 -2.35
CA ALA A 27 -15.35 -4.48 -3.25
C ALA A 27 -16.24 -5.67 -2.87
N VAL A 28 -15.66 -6.85 -2.70
CA VAL A 28 -16.42 -8.06 -2.34
C VAL A 28 -17.04 -7.90 -0.96
N SER A 29 -16.27 -7.53 0.06
CA SER A 29 -16.78 -7.42 1.43
C SER A 29 -17.84 -6.33 1.57
N SER A 30 -17.67 -5.17 0.94
CA SER A 30 -18.68 -4.10 1.00
C SER A 30 -19.98 -4.47 0.30
N VAL A 31 -19.91 -5.18 -0.83
CA VAL A 31 -21.11 -5.68 -1.51
C VAL A 31 -21.80 -6.76 -0.68
N VAL A 32 -21.06 -7.68 -0.07
CA VAL A 32 -21.64 -8.71 0.82
C VAL A 32 -22.35 -8.06 2.01
N ILE A 33 -21.71 -7.10 2.68
CA ILE A 33 -22.32 -6.37 3.80
C ILE A 33 -23.53 -5.57 3.34
N MET A 34 -23.44 -4.89 2.21
CA MET A 34 -24.57 -4.17 1.61
C MET A 34 -25.77 -5.09 1.37
N LEU A 35 -25.53 -6.23 0.73
CA LEU A 35 -26.60 -7.21 0.44
C LEU A 35 -27.19 -7.77 1.72
N PHE A 36 -26.38 -8.12 2.71
CA PHE A 36 -26.85 -8.58 4.01
C PHE A 36 -27.79 -7.58 4.68
N ILE A 37 -27.40 -6.30 4.73
CA ILE A 37 -28.23 -5.23 5.31
C ILE A 37 -29.49 -4.98 4.47
N CYS A 38 -29.41 -5.09 3.15
CA CYS A 38 -30.60 -4.92 2.29
C CYS A 38 -31.61 -6.03 2.46
N ILE A 39 -31.17 -7.28 2.67
CA ILE A 39 -32.05 -8.45 2.81
C ILE A 39 -32.63 -8.51 4.22
N GLU A 40 -31.77 -8.46 5.24
CA GLU A 40 -32.12 -8.66 6.65
C GLU A 40 -31.72 -7.47 7.54
N PRO A 41 -32.35 -6.30 7.40
CA PRO A 41 -32.02 -5.12 8.22
C PRO A 41 -32.52 -5.24 9.67
N GLU A 42 -33.63 -5.96 9.93
CA GLU A 42 -34.29 -6.02 11.23
C GLU A 42 -33.40 -6.54 12.38
N PRO A 43 -32.61 -7.62 12.21
CA PRO A 43 -31.74 -8.08 13.29
C PRO A 43 -30.75 -7.02 13.75
N ILE A 44 -30.24 -6.22 12.80
CA ILE A 44 -29.30 -5.13 13.10
C ILE A 44 -30.04 -4.02 13.85
N ILE A 45 -31.23 -3.63 13.40
CA ILE A 45 -32.06 -2.60 14.05
C ILE A 45 -32.36 -3.01 15.50
N LYS A 46 -32.76 -4.26 15.71
CA LYS A 46 -33.04 -4.81 17.04
C LYS A 46 -31.78 -4.86 17.93
N PHE A 47 -30.62 -5.17 17.35
CA PHE A 47 -29.34 -5.14 18.06
C PHE A 47 -29.00 -3.76 18.62
N PHE A 48 -29.37 -2.69 17.92
CA PHE A 48 -29.26 -1.30 18.41
C PHE A 48 -30.36 -0.89 19.40
N GLY A 49 -31.21 -1.82 19.84
CA GLY A 49 -32.20 -1.58 20.89
C GLY A 49 -33.54 -1.05 20.40
N ILE A 50 -33.78 -0.95 19.10
CA ILE A 50 -35.07 -0.56 18.52
C ILE A 50 -35.96 -1.79 18.46
N THR A 51 -36.97 -1.86 19.33
CA THR A 51 -37.89 -3.01 19.46
C THR A 51 -39.31 -2.74 19.04
N SER A 52 -39.70 -1.46 18.96
CA SER A 52 -41.03 -1.04 18.52
C SER A 52 -41.26 -1.41 17.04
N PRO A 53 -42.34 -2.11 16.69
CA PRO A 53 -42.65 -2.48 15.30
C PRO A 53 -42.75 -1.27 14.37
N THR A 54 -43.30 -0.17 14.85
CA THR A 54 -43.45 1.07 14.07
C THR A 54 -42.08 1.69 13.77
N ASP A 55 -41.18 1.74 14.76
CA ASP A 55 -39.84 2.31 14.59
C ASP A 55 -38.98 1.44 13.69
N ILE A 56 -39.09 0.13 13.78
CA ILE A 56 -38.45 -0.83 12.87
C ILE A 56 -38.93 -0.56 11.43
N ALA A 57 -40.23 -0.47 11.20
CA ALA A 57 -40.80 -0.25 9.87
C ALA A 57 -40.30 1.08 9.24
N ASN A 58 -40.10 2.12 10.05
CA ASN A 58 -39.57 3.41 9.61
C ASN A 58 -38.05 3.39 9.38
N THR A 59 -37.31 2.57 10.11
CA THR A 59 -35.83 2.49 10.04
C THR A 59 -35.36 1.60 8.91
N VAL A 60 -36.07 0.55 8.54
CA VAL A 60 -35.72 -0.39 7.47
C VAL A 60 -35.37 0.31 6.14
N PRO A 61 -36.20 1.22 5.60
CA PRO A 61 -35.87 1.94 4.37
C PRO A 61 -34.58 2.78 4.48
N ALA A 62 -34.40 3.45 5.62
CA ALA A 62 -33.19 4.25 5.88
C ALA A 62 -31.93 3.39 5.86
N MET A 63 -31.97 2.22 6.51
CA MET A 63 -30.83 1.29 6.53
C MET A 63 -30.53 0.72 5.15
N ARG A 64 -31.53 0.35 4.38
CA ARG A 64 -31.36 -0.15 3.01
C ARG A 64 -30.72 0.89 2.11
N ILE A 65 -31.22 2.14 2.15
CA ILE A 65 -30.65 3.24 1.37
C ILE A 65 -29.21 3.53 1.79
N ASN A 66 -28.96 3.59 3.10
CA ASN A 66 -27.62 3.81 3.61
C ASN A 66 -26.65 2.69 3.20
N ALA A 67 -27.08 1.43 3.21
CA ALA A 67 -26.26 0.30 2.79
C ALA A 67 -25.75 0.43 1.34
N LEU A 68 -26.51 1.06 0.44
CA LEU A 68 -26.10 1.33 -0.93
C LEU A 68 -24.87 2.24 -1.02
N SER A 69 -24.58 3.01 0.02
CA SER A 69 -23.37 3.87 0.06
C SER A 69 -22.09 3.09 0.36
N PHE A 70 -22.16 1.90 0.94
CA PHE A 70 -21.00 1.16 1.46
C PHE A 70 -19.92 0.83 0.42
N PRO A 71 -20.23 0.36 -0.80
CA PRO A 71 -19.21 0.15 -1.81
C PRO A 71 -18.47 1.43 -2.17
N GLY A 72 -19.20 2.53 -2.36
CA GLY A 72 -18.62 3.85 -2.62
C GLY A 72 -17.76 4.36 -1.47
N LEU A 73 -18.24 4.21 -0.24
CA LEU A 73 -17.53 4.58 0.98
C LEU A 73 -16.20 3.80 1.11
N SER A 74 -16.23 2.49 0.89
CA SER A 74 -15.06 1.63 0.94
C SER A 74 -13.98 2.08 -0.05
N PHE A 75 -14.37 2.41 -1.28
CA PHE A 75 -13.46 2.94 -2.29
C PHE A 75 -12.95 4.34 -1.96
N SER A 76 -13.79 5.21 -1.43
CA SER A 76 -13.37 6.55 -1.00
C SER A 76 -12.31 6.47 0.09
N PHE A 77 -12.47 5.60 1.08
CA PHE A 77 -11.46 5.36 2.12
C PHE A 77 -10.21 4.70 1.56
N LEU A 78 -10.33 3.72 0.67
CA LEU A 78 -9.17 3.11 0.02
C LEU A 78 -8.30 4.15 -0.68
N LEU A 79 -8.92 5.05 -1.46
CA LEU A 79 -8.21 6.12 -2.16
C LEU A 79 -7.60 7.13 -1.18
N LEU A 80 -8.33 7.49 -0.12
CA LEU A 80 -7.85 8.38 0.92
C LEU A 80 -6.56 7.85 1.56
N TYR A 81 -6.57 6.60 2.01
CA TYR A 81 -5.40 5.98 2.64
C TYR A 81 -4.28 5.70 1.63
N TYR A 82 -4.62 5.38 0.38
CA TYR A 82 -3.66 5.23 -0.69
C TYR A 82 -2.88 6.53 -0.94
N TYR A 83 -3.56 7.65 -1.13
CA TYR A 83 -2.91 8.95 -1.35
C TYR A 83 -2.17 9.44 -0.11
N MET A 84 -2.62 9.08 1.07
CA MET A 84 -1.89 9.34 2.31
C MET A 84 -0.59 8.54 2.37
N ALA A 85 -0.62 7.25 2.05
CA ALA A 85 0.55 6.37 2.03
C ALA A 85 1.56 6.76 0.94
N THR A 86 1.10 7.25 -0.22
CA THR A 86 1.94 7.74 -1.32
C THR A 86 2.37 9.21 -1.14
N GLN A 87 2.23 9.76 0.08
CA GLN A 87 2.62 11.13 0.45
C GLN A 87 1.90 12.26 -0.31
N LYS A 88 0.83 11.96 -1.02
CA LYS A 88 -0.01 12.95 -1.71
C LYS A 88 -1.07 13.53 -0.76
N ARG A 89 -0.60 14.13 0.34
CA ARG A 89 -1.44 14.61 1.45
C ARG A 89 -2.54 15.58 1.01
N ALA A 90 -2.25 16.46 0.05
CA ALA A 90 -3.23 17.42 -0.46
C ALA A 90 -4.44 16.72 -1.08
N ILE A 91 -4.23 15.64 -1.86
CA ILE A 91 -5.30 14.86 -2.47
C ILE A 91 -6.09 14.10 -1.40
N SER A 92 -5.40 13.48 -0.45
CA SER A 92 -6.04 12.77 0.66
C SER A 92 -6.93 13.72 1.50
N THR A 93 -6.43 14.89 1.84
CA THR A 93 -7.22 15.93 2.55
C THR A 93 -8.41 16.40 1.73
N ALA A 94 -8.21 16.63 0.43
CA ALA A 94 -9.30 17.01 -0.48
C ALA A 94 -10.41 15.95 -0.51
N ILE A 95 -10.08 14.67 -0.58
CA ILE A 95 -11.05 13.56 -0.54
C ILE A 95 -11.91 13.64 0.73
N SER A 96 -11.29 13.82 1.91
CA SER A 96 -12.01 13.93 3.18
C SER A 96 -12.98 15.10 3.21
N ILE A 97 -12.52 16.28 2.76
CA ILE A 97 -13.35 17.50 2.76
C ILE A 97 -14.49 17.38 1.75
N ILE A 98 -14.20 16.87 0.54
CA ILE A 98 -15.20 16.71 -0.52
C ILE A 98 -16.29 15.74 -0.08
N ASN A 99 -15.88 14.57 0.46
CA ASN A 99 -16.82 13.54 0.89
C ASN A 99 -17.67 14.00 2.08
N GLY A 100 -17.05 14.56 3.12
CA GLY A 100 -17.73 14.87 4.37
C GLY A 100 -18.52 16.19 4.35
N ILE A 101 -18.08 17.18 3.56
CA ILE A 101 -18.63 18.53 3.63
C ILE A 101 -19.17 18.99 2.28
N VAL A 102 -18.33 18.99 1.23
CA VAL A 102 -18.62 19.70 -0.03
C VAL A 102 -19.76 19.05 -0.81
N ILE A 103 -19.85 17.74 -0.81
CA ILE A 103 -20.92 17.02 -1.51
C ILE A 103 -22.04 16.63 -0.56
N LEU A 104 -21.72 16.10 0.62
CA LEU A 104 -22.72 15.57 1.53
C LEU A 104 -23.72 16.66 1.98
N ILE A 105 -23.24 17.80 2.48
CA ILE A 105 -24.11 18.83 3.03
C ILE A 105 -25.03 19.44 1.95
N PRO A 106 -24.53 19.90 0.79
CA PRO A 106 -25.42 20.42 -0.25
C PRO A 106 -26.41 19.39 -0.78
N SER A 107 -25.96 18.12 -0.98
CA SER A 107 -26.87 17.07 -1.45
C SER A 107 -27.96 16.77 -0.42
N ALA A 108 -27.64 16.75 0.88
CA ALA A 108 -28.63 16.56 1.92
C ALA A 108 -29.66 17.69 1.96
N LEU A 109 -29.22 18.95 1.82
CA LEU A 109 -30.12 20.09 1.78
C LEU A 109 -31.00 20.10 0.53
N ILE A 110 -30.43 19.85 -0.63
CA ILE A 110 -31.16 19.85 -1.90
C ILE A 110 -32.16 18.69 -1.94
N LEU A 111 -31.69 17.45 -1.73
CA LEU A 111 -32.53 16.26 -1.78
C LEU A 111 -33.53 16.26 -0.64
N GLY A 112 -33.16 16.75 0.55
CA GLY A 112 -34.08 16.91 1.68
C GLY A 112 -35.22 17.88 1.38
N LYS A 113 -34.96 18.95 0.64
CA LYS A 113 -36.01 19.90 0.21
C LYS A 113 -37.00 19.25 -0.79
N PHE A 114 -36.53 18.41 -1.70
CA PHE A 114 -37.42 17.84 -2.74
C PHE A 114 -38.08 16.53 -2.30
N PHE A 115 -37.39 15.69 -1.51
CA PHE A 115 -37.82 14.35 -1.16
C PHE A 115 -37.97 14.12 0.35
N GLY A 116 -37.88 15.18 1.16
CA GLY A 116 -37.96 15.05 2.61
C GLY A 116 -36.85 14.22 3.22
N ILE A 117 -37.17 13.48 4.27
CA ILE A 117 -36.20 12.67 5.02
C ILE A 117 -35.53 11.58 4.15
N THR A 118 -36.25 11.01 3.19
CA THR A 118 -35.74 10.01 2.25
C THR A 118 -34.64 10.61 1.37
N GLY A 119 -34.78 11.88 0.97
CA GLY A 119 -33.75 12.60 0.23
C GLY A 119 -32.46 12.76 1.04
N VAL A 120 -32.58 13.00 2.35
CA VAL A 120 -31.42 13.08 3.24
C VAL A 120 -30.69 11.72 3.29
N TRP A 121 -31.39 10.59 3.29
CA TRP A 121 -30.75 9.28 3.26
C TRP A 121 -30.01 9.03 1.94
N TYR A 122 -30.60 9.40 0.80
CA TYR A 122 -29.93 9.30 -0.51
C TYR A 122 -28.71 10.19 -0.65
N SER A 123 -28.61 11.26 0.12
CA SER A 123 -27.44 12.17 0.07
C SER A 123 -26.12 11.44 0.40
N LEU A 124 -26.17 10.40 1.24
CA LEU A 124 -25.00 9.58 1.56
C LEU A 124 -24.49 8.82 0.31
N VAL A 125 -25.41 8.27 -0.48
CA VAL A 125 -25.06 7.58 -1.74
C VAL A 125 -24.49 8.59 -2.74
N VAL A 126 -25.15 9.74 -2.90
CA VAL A 126 -24.72 10.82 -3.79
C VAL A 126 -23.34 11.35 -3.39
N ALA A 127 -23.08 11.50 -2.08
CA ALA A 127 -21.79 11.94 -1.59
C ALA A 127 -20.66 10.97 -1.98
N GLN A 128 -20.89 9.67 -1.88
CA GLN A 128 -19.87 8.67 -2.26
C GLN A 128 -19.60 8.67 -3.76
N VAL A 129 -20.65 8.62 -4.57
CA VAL A 129 -20.51 8.63 -6.04
C VAL A 129 -19.86 9.96 -6.49
N GLY A 130 -20.33 11.07 -5.98
CA GLY A 130 -19.79 12.39 -6.30
C GLY A 130 -18.30 12.51 -5.91
N THR A 131 -17.92 12.00 -4.74
CA THR A 131 -16.51 11.99 -4.30
C THR A 131 -15.64 11.21 -5.28
N LEU A 132 -16.05 10.02 -5.69
CA LEU A 132 -15.29 9.20 -6.64
C LEU A 132 -15.13 9.89 -8.01
N VAL A 133 -16.19 10.55 -8.47
CA VAL A 133 -16.15 11.33 -9.72
C VAL A 133 -15.16 12.49 -9.61
N VAL A 134 -15.22 13.26 -8.51
CA VAL A 134 -14.28 14.38 -8.31
C VAL A 134 -12.84 13.89 -8.19
N VAL A 135 -12.59 12.80 -7.46
CA VAL A 135 -11.24 12.21 -7.34
C VAL A 135 -10.70 11.78 -8.70
N TYR A 136 -11.54 11.19 -9.55
CA TYR A 136 -11.17 10.86 -10.92
C TYR A 136 -10.70 12.09 -11.72
N PHE A 137 -11.42 13.21 -11.61
CA PHE A 137 -11.01 14.46 -12.27
C PHE A 137 -9.75 15.08 -11.67
N ILE A 138 -9.55 14.98 -10.36
CA ILE A 138 -8.30 15.41 -9.70
C ILE A 138 -7.13 14.60 -10.22
N ASP A 139 -7.26 13.26 -10.31
CA ASP A 139 -6.24 12.38 -10.86
C ASP A 139 -5.90 12.76 -12.30
N LEU A 140 -6.91 12.99 -13.12
CA LEU A 140 -6.72 13.39 -14.53
C LEU A 140 -6.00 14.75 -14.63
N ALA A 141 -6.34 15.70 -13.76
CA ALA A 141 -5.71 17.01 -13.72
C ALA A 141 -4.23 16.92 -13.30
N GLU A 142 -3.93 16.13 -12.26
CA GLU A 142 -2.55 15.90 -11.80
C GLU A 142 -1.69 15.22 -12.86
N LYS A 143 -2.23 14.24 -13.59
CA LYS A 143 -1.55 13.64 -14.74
C LYS A 143 -1.18 14.65 -15.80
N ARG A 144 -2.14 15.52 -16.18
CA ARG A 144 -1.89 16.57 -17.18
C ARG A 144 -0.82 17.55 -16.72
N LYS A 145 -0.84 17.95 -15.45
CA LYS A 145 0.16 18.87 -14.87
C LYS A 145 1.55 18.25 -14.79
N SER A 146 1.62 16.93 -14.60
CA SER A 146 2.91 16.22 -14.42
C SER A 146 3.79 16.15 -15.66
N GLY A 147 3.29 16.57 -16.84
CA GLY A 147 4.07 16.53 -18.08
C GLY A 147 4.48 15.12 -18.52
N GLY A 148 3.76 14.07 -18.08
CA GLY A 148 4.04 12.68 -18.44
C GLY A 148 4.76 11.87 -17.34
N LYS A 149 5.11 12.49 -16.21
CA LYS A 149 5.71 11.80 -15.06
C LYS A 149 4.83 10.68 -14.52
N TYR A 150 3.50 10.89 -14.52
CA TYR A 150 2.51 9.92 -14.10
C TYR A 150 1.71 9.39 -15.29
N LYS A 151 1.97 8.17 -15.73
CA LYS A 151 1.23 7.57 -16.85
C LYS A 151 -0.05 6.85 -16.41
N ASN A 152 -0.06 6.32 -15.17
CA ASN A 152 -1.14 5.49 -14.63
C ASN A 152 -2.08 6.26 -13.69
N PHE A 153 -3.29 5.71 -13.46
CA PHE A 153 -4.28 6.24 -12.51
C PHE A 153 -3.74 6.38 -11.08
N TYR A 154 -2.71 5.62 -10.73
CA TYR A 154 -2.14 5.63 -9.37
C TYR A 154 -1.26 6.83 -9.05
N LEU A 155 -1.00 7.73 -10.01
CA LEU A 155 -0.07 8.86 -9.88
C LEU A 155 1.32 8.40 -9.35
N LEU A 156 1.77 7.24 -9.80
CA LEU A 156 3.10 6.70 -9.53
C LEU A 156 4.00 6.95 -10.73
N GLU A 157 5.27 7.15 -10.44
CA GLU A 157 6.31 7.13 -11.46
C GLU A 157 6.42 5.73 -12.06
N GLU A 158 6.86 5.61 -13.29
CA GLU A 158 7.23 4.31 -13.85
C GLU A 158 8.71 4.08 -13.59
N THR A 159 9.02 2.91 -13.03
CA THR A 159 10.38 2.38 -13.00
C THR A 159 10.62 1.69 -14.34
N GLU A 160 11.74 1.92 -14.97
CA GLU A 160 12.13 1.12 -16.12
C GLU A 160 12.41 -0.32 -15.67
N ASP A 161 12.02 -1.32 -16.45
CA ASP A 161 12.15 -2.73 -16.08
C ASP A 161 13.59 -3.16 -15.77
N ASN A 162 14.57 -2.40 -16.27
CA ASN A 162 16.00 -2.59 -16.05
C ASN A 162 16.54 -1.91 -14.79
N GLU A 163 15.75 -1.09 -14.10
CA GLU A 163 16.16 -0.38 -12.87
C GLU A 163 15.80 -1.15 -11.59
N LEU A 164 14.98 -2.19 -11.67
CA LEU A 164 14.53 -2.99 -10.53
C LEU A 164 14.96 -4.45 -10.69
N LEU A 165 15.67 -4.98 -9.69
CA LEU A 165 15.98 -6.40 -9.54
C LEU A 165 15.30 -6.92 -8.28
N ALA A 166 14.55 -8.02 -8.41
CA ALA A 166 13.95 -8.73 -7.29
C ALA A 166 14.41 -10.19 -7.31
N LEU A 167 14.98 -10.66 -6.22
CA LEU A 167 15.45 -12.03 -6.02
C LEU A 167 14.77 -12.58 -4.78
N SER A 168 14.11 -13.74 -4.92
CA SER A 168 13.48 -14.44 -3.81
C SER A 168 13.95 -15.90 -3.83
N PHE A 169 14.54 -16.36 -2.73
CA PHE A 169 15.07 -17.70 -2.64
C PHE A 169 15.04 -18.23 -1.21
N LYS A 170 15.17 -19.55 -1.08
CA LYS A 170 15.34 -20.17 0.24
C LYS A 170 16.71 -19.85 0.80
N GLY A 171 16.75 -19.37 2.03
CA GLY A 171 17.96 -18.99 2.75
C GLY A 171 18.82 -20.16 3.12
N THR A 172 19.53 -20.69 2.12
CA THR A 172 20.64 -21.64 2.29
C THR A 172 21.94 -20.96 1.87
N LYS A 173 23.06 -21.39 2.45
CA LYS A 173 24.39 -20.85 2.09
C LYS A 173 24.67 -21.00 0.59
N GLU A 174 24.22 -22.11 -0.02
CA GLU A 174 24.39 -22.39 -1.44
C GLU A 174 23.62 -21.38 -2.32
N ASN A 175 22.40 -21.03 -1.92
CA ASN A 175 21.58 -20.06 -2.65
C ASN A 175 22.08 -18.62 -2.45
N ALA A 176 22.61 -18.30 -1.28
CA ALA A 176 23.19 -16.99 -1.00
C ALA A 176 24.48 -16.76 -1.81
N ALA A 177 25.32 -17.78 -1.97
CA ALA A 177 26.62 -17.69 -2.63
C ALA A 177 26.60 -17.31 -4.13
N GLY A 178 25.44 -17.31 -4.78
CA GLY A 178 25.32 -16.90 -6.19
C GLY A 178 24.79 -15.47 -6.38
N VAL A 179 24.35 -14.85 -5.29
CA VAL A 179 23.65 -13.57 -5.35
C VAL A 179 24.55 -12.44 -5.85
N SER A 180 25.83 -12.41 -5.43
CA SER A 180 26.76 -11.33 -5.78
C SER A 180 27.02 -11.21 -7.28
N LEU A 181 27.04 -12.32 -8.01
CA LEU A 181 27.26 -12.29 -9.47
C LEU A 181 26.12 -11.61 -10.21
N TYR A 182 24.86 -11.92 -9.82
CA TYR A 182 23.70 -11.29 -10.40
C TYR A 182 23.64 -9.79 -10.07
N LEU A 183 23.94 -9.45 -8.81
CA LEU A 183 23.94 -8.08 -8.33
C LEU A 183 25.00 -7.21 -8.99
N SER A 184 26.23 -7.69 -9.05
CA SER A 184 27.33 -6.95 -9.69
C SER A 184 27.00 -6.64 -11.14
N SER A 185 26.53 -7.65 -11.91
CA SER A 185 26.13 -7.47 -13.31
C SER A 185 24.97 -6.47 -13.47
N PHE A 186 23.97 -6.54 -12.59
CA PHE A 186 22.83 -5.63 -12.61
C PHE A 186 23.25 -4.19 -12.30
N LEU A 187 24.01 -3.98 -11.24
CA LEU A 187 24.47 -2.66 -10.82
C LEU A 187 25.37 -2.00 -11.88
N SER A 188 26.29 -2.77 -12.48
CA SER A 188 27.16 -2.26 -13.54
C SER A 188 26.36 -1.86 -14.80
N LYS A 189 25.33 -2.64 -15.17
CA LYS A 189 24.43 -2.27 -16.28
C LYS A 189 23.66 -0.96 -16.03
N ASN A 190 23.39 -0.64 -14.78
CA ASN A 190 22.70 0.59 -14.36
C ASN A 190 23.67 1.76 -14.07
N GLY A 191 24.91 1.64 -14.51
CA GLY A 191 25.88 2.75 -14.49
C GLY A 191 26.65 2.90 -13.19
N ILE A 192 26.57 1.92 -12.28
CA ILE A 192 27.41 1.89 -11.08
C ILE A 192 28.82 1.42 -11.46
N GLU A 193 29.84 2.12 -10.98
CA GLU A 193 31.24 1.73 -11.20
C GLU A 193 31.49 0.27 -10.74
N GLU A 194 32.16 -0.53 -11.56
CA GLU A 194 32.36 -1.95 -11.34
C GLU A 194 32.94 -2.28 -9.96
N SER A 195 33.93 -1.51 -9.51
CA SER A 195 34.52 -1.67 -8.17
C SER A 195 33.48 -1.45 -7.04
N ARG A 196 32.61 -0.46 -7.20
CA ARG A 196 31.54 -0.18 -6.24
C ARG A 196 30.43 -1.24 -6.33
N ALA A 197 30.05 -1.65 -7.54
CA ALA A 197 29.08 -2.69 -7.79
C ALA A 197 29.48 -4.01 -7.13
N ASN A 198 30.76 -4.42 -7.28
CA ASN A 198 31.30 -5.63 -6.65
C ASN A 198 31.26 -5.54 -5.12
N ARG A 199 31.64 -4.43 -4.53
CA ARG A 199 31.60 -4.25 -3.06
C ARG A 199 30.17 -4.34 -2.52
N ILE A 200 29.22 -3.70 -3.19
CA ILE A 200 27.80 -3.77 -2.83
C ILE A 200 27.31 -5.22 -2.94
N ALA A 201 27.62 -5.89 -4.06
CA ALA A 201 27.16 -7.24 -4.30
C ALA A 201 27.68 -8.25 -3.24
N VAL A 202 28.95 -8.14 -2.86
CA VAL A 202 29.53 -8.96 -1.79
C VAL A 202 28.87 -8.66 -0.43
N ALA A 203 28.66 -7.38 -0.11
CA ALA A 203 28.02 -7.02 1.14
C ALA A 203 26.58 -7.57 1.25
N VAL A 204 25.82 -7.56 0.16
CA VAL A 204 24.46 -8.14 0.14
C VAL A 204 24.50 -9.67 0.21
N GLU A 205 25.44 -10.33 -0.45
CA GLU A 205 25.65 -11.78 -0.31
C GLU A 205 25.96 -12.16 1.14
N GLU A 206 26.84 -11.44 1.80
CA GLU A 206 27.16 -11.63 3.23
C GLU A 206 25.95 -11.43 4.13
N MET A 207 25.12 -10.41 3.86
CA MET A 207 23.87 -10.22 4.60
C MET A 207 22.91 -11.41 4.40
N ALA A 208 22.75 -11.89 3.17
CA ALA A 208 21.92 -13.04 2.86
C ALA A 208 22.45 -14.31 3.52
N ALA A 209 23.77 -14.52 3.53
CA ALA A 209 24.41 -15.64 4.20
C ALA A 209 24.19 -15.59 5.73
N ASN A 210 24.29 -14.40 6.34
CA ASN A 210 24.01 -14.21 7.76
C ASN A 210 22.55 -14.51 8.12
N CYS A 211 21.59 -14.09 7.28
CA CYS A 211 20.20 -14.49 7.45
C CYS A 211 20.03 -16.01 7.39
N ALA A 212 20.67 -16.68 6.44
CA ALA A 212 20.65 -18.13 6.30
C ALA A 212 21.26 -18.85 7.51
N GLU A 213 22.41 -18.38 8.02
CA GLU A 213 23.07 -18.94 9.21
C GLU A 213 22.21 -18.88 10.47
N ARG A 214 21.55 -17.75 10.70
CA ARG A 214 20.66 -17.57 11.86
C ARG A 214 19.48 -18.54 11.85
N MET A 215 19.11 -19.05 10.68
CA MET A 215 18.03 -20.02 10.51
C MET A 215 18.52 -21.47 10.47
N GLU A 216 19.85 -21.69 10.40
CA GLU A 216 20.43 -23.03 10.39
C GLU A 216 20.08 -23.80 11.68
N GLY A 217 19.58 -25.02 11.52
CA GLY A 217 19.11 -25.84 12.66
C GLY A 217 17.66 -25.56 13.11
N LYS A 218 16.96 -24.58 12.57
CA LYS A 218 15.54 -24.35 12.81
C LYS A 218 14.68 -25.18 11.84
N LYS A 219 13.46 -25.52 12.25
CA LYS A 219 12.55 -26.38 11.45
C LYS A 219 12.10 -25.80 10.10
N LYS A 220 12.32 -24.51 9.86
CA LYS A 220 11.96 -23.82 8.61
C LYS A 220 13.18 -23.10 8.07
N PHE A 221 13.42 -23.24 6.77
CA PHE A 221 14.36 -22.37 6.06
C PHE A 221 13.82 -20.95 6.00
N ALA A 222 14.69 -19.95 6.14
CA ALA A 222 14.31 -18.58 5.84
C ALA A 222 13.99 -18.46 4.34
N ASP A 223 12.91 -17.76 4.01
CA ASP A 223 12.74 -17.22 2.67
C ASP A 223 13.39 -15.83 2.70
N ILE A 224 14.36 -15.61 1.82
CA ILE A 224 15.07 -14.32 1.69
C ILE A 224 14.58 -13.63 0.43
N ASP A 225 14.19 -12.38 0.57
CA ASP A 225 13.75 -11.50 -0.50
C ASP A 225 14.71 -10.29 -0.57
N ILE A 226 15.38 -10.14 -1.71
CA ILE A 226 16.30 -9.04 -1.97
C ILE A 226 15.71 -8.22 -3.11
N ARG A 227 15.56 -6.92 -2.87
CA ARG A 227 15.10 -5.96 -3.86
C ARG A 227 16.11 -4.86 -4.02
N ILE A 228 16.40 -4.54 -5.25
CA ILE A 228 17.36 -3.51 -5.60
C ILE A 228 16.75 -2.63 -6.67
N PHE A 229 16.68 -1.37 -6.35
CA PHE A 229 16.46 -0.31 -7.31
C PHE A 229 17.80 0.38 -7.56
N ALA A 230 18.20 0.55 -8.81
CA ALA A 230 19.41 1.24 -9.19
C ALA A 230 19.18 2.13 -10.41
N ASP A 231 19.42 3.42 -10.24
CA ASP A 231 19.49 4.38 -11.32
C ASP A 231 20.82 5.18 -11.24
N LYS A 232 20.98 6.20 -12.09
CA LYS A 232 22.20 7.02 -12.13
C LYS A 232 22.41 7.88 -10.87
N ASN A 233 21.38 8.11 -10.08
CA ASN A 233 21.39 9.05 -8.96
C ASN A 233 21.40 8.32 -7.62
N GLU A 234 20.69 7.19 -7.52
CA GLU A 234 20.55 6.47 -6.26
C GLU A 234 20.51 4.96 -6.46
N THR A 235 20.91 4.24 -5.43
CA THR A 235 20.76 2.78 -5.33
C THR A 235 20.12 2.46 -4.00
N ILE A 236 18.96 1.77 -4.04
CA ILE A 236 18.22 1.35 -2.86
C ILE A 236 18.27 -0.17 -2.80
N ILE A 237 18.67 -0.73 -1.68
CA ILE A 237 18.77 -2.17 -1.46
C ILE A 237 17.95 -2.52 -0.23
N SER A 238 17.06 -3.47 -0.37
CA SER A 238 16.25 -4.03 0.70
C SER A 238 16.50 -5.52 0.79
N VAL A 239 16.88 -5.98 1.97
CA VAL A 239 17.05 -7.41 2.28
C VAL A 239 16.07 -7.76 3.38
N ARG A 240 15.19 -8.74 3.13
CA ARG A 240 14.18 -9.21 4.07
C ARG A 240 14.28 -10.71 4.24
N ASP A 241 14.02 -11.17 5.43
CA ASP A 241 13.82 -12.59 5.71
C ASP A 241 12.54 -12.79 6.54
N ASN A 242 12.05 -14.02 6.58
CA ASN A 242 10.90 -14.41 7.39
C ASN A 242 11.30 -15.13 8.68
N GLY A 243 12.53 -14.91 9.14
CA GLY A 243 13.08 -15.43 10.39
C GLY A 243 12.53 -14.73 11.63
N ASP A 244 13.17 -14.99 12.76
CA ASP A 244 12.87 -14.28 14.00
C ASP A 244 13.34 -12.83 13.87
N GLU A 245 12.58 -11.92 14.50
CA GLU A 245 12.91 -10.49 14.52
C GLU A 245 14.34 -10.27 15.05
N PHE A 246 15.14 -9.55 14.29
CA PHE A 246 16.52 -9.25 14.61
C PHE A 246 16.92 -7.91 14.02
N ASP A 247 17.23 -6.96 14.87
CA ASP A 247 17.76 -5.67 14.46
C ASP A 247 19.30 -5.70 14.40
N PRO A 248 19.90 -5.78 13.21
CA PRO A 248 21.35 -5.83 13.08
C PRO A 248 22.04 -4.49 13.47
N LEU A 249 21.28 -3.40 13.60
CA LEU A 249 21.82 -2.10 13.97
C LEU A 249 22.08 -1.97 15.47
N ASN A 250 21.37 -2.76 16.28
CA ASN A 250 21.42 -2.77 17.73
C ASN A 250 22.18 -3.98 18.32
N ASP A 251 22.82 -4.82 17.48
CA ASP A 251 23.63 -5.92 17.98
C ASP A 251 25.00 -5.41 18.47
N ASP A 252 25.18 -5.32 19.80
CA ASP A 252 26.39 -4.87 20.48
C ASP A 252 27.61 -5.82 20.36
N LYS A 253 27.47 -6.91 19.59
CA LYS A 253 28.62 -7.76 19.28
C LYS A 253 29.51 -7.04 18.28
N GLU A 254 30.49 -6.33 18.80
CA GLU A 254 31.66 -5.81 18.07
C GLU A 254 32.44 -6.95 17.36
N PHE A 255 31.92 -7.40 16.23
CA PHE A 255 32.75 -8.13 15.28
C PHE A 255 33.40 -7.08 14.37
N GLU A 256 34.71 -6.93 14.47
CA GLU A 256 35.53 -6.01 13.66
C GLU A 256 35.35 -6.12 12.15
N MET A 257 34.64 -7.17 11.66
CA MET A 257 34.27 -7.41 10.27
C MET A 257 32.86 -7.98 10.12
N SER A 258 31.85 -7.30 10.65
CA SER A 258 30.48 -7.73 10.34
C SER A 258 30.06 -7.24 8.94
N PRO A 259 29.21 -7.99 8.21
CA PRO A 259 28.65 -7.52 6.93
C PRO A 259 28.03 -6.12 7.03
N LEU A 260 27.45 -5.82 8.18
CA LEU A 260 26.87 -4.51 8.48
C LEU A 260 27.92 -3.39 8.53
N THR A 261 29.14 -3.66 8.98
CA THR A 261 30.24 -2.66 8.98
C THR A 261 30.58 -2.24 7.54
N VAL A 262 30.65 -3.20 6.62
CA VAL A 262 30.86 -2.94 5.20
C VAL A 262 29.68 -2.16 4.62
N VAL A 263 28.45 -2.59 4.91
CA VAL A 263 27.23 -1.90 4.46
C VAL A 263 27.20 -0.46 4.95
N LYS A 264 27.48 -0.21 6.24
CA LYS A 264 27.54 1.16 6.81
C LYS A 264 28.63 2.02 6.15
N ALA A 265 29.75 1.42 5.77
CA ALA A 265 30.86 2.14 5.15
C ALA A 265 30.61 2.55 3.69
N ILE A 266 29.72 1.83 2.98
CA ILE A 266 29.41 2.08 1.56
C ILE A 266 28.06 2.73 1.32
N SER A 267 27.24 2.86 2.37
CA SER A 267 25.88 3.40 2.30
C SER A 267 25.80 4.79 2.92
N ASP A 268 25.04 5.69 2.30
CA ASP A 268 24.75 7.01 2.86
C ASP A 268 23.74 6.91 4.03
N LYS A 269 22.86 5.89 4.00
CA LYS A 269 21.82 5.65 4.99
C LYS A 269 21.53 4.16 5.11
N VAL A 270 21.40 3.69 6.35
CA VAL A 270 20.95 2.32 6.66
C VAL A 270 19.81 2.40 7.66
N GLU A 271 18.71 1.69 7.39
CA GLU A 271 17.52 1.63 8.25
C GLU A 271 17.11 0.19 8.48
N TYR A 272 16.54 -0.09 9.66
CA TYR A 272 15.85 -1.33 9.99
C TYR A 272 14.34 -1.04 10.16
N SER A 273 13.47 -1.88 9.61
CA SER A 273 12.02 -1.70 9.68
C SER A 273 11.26 -3.01 9.89
#